data_092507e779bf5360a6b0b1ba92ec9c8f
#
_entry.id   092507e779bf5360a6b0b1ba92ec9c8f
#
_cell.length_a   1.000
_cell.length_b   1.000
_cell.length_c   1.000
_cell.angle_alpha   90.00
_cell.angle_beta   90.00
_cell.angle_gamma   90.00
#
_symmetry.space_group_name_H-M   'P 1'
#
loop_
_entity.id
_entity.type
_entity.pdbx_description
1 polymer ?
#
loop_
_entity_poly.entity_id
_entity_poly.type
_entity_poly.pdbx_seq_one_letter_code
_entity_poly.pdbx_strand_id
1 'polypeptide(L)'
;VGREVLLITSAPEAPSLDQYWSDIEGALNREVITQLFMPSGTFFDSCPIHAITTTTLAQLKKIYPEGAFEPCRFRPNILIEPKDSEATFIEDGWVSRKMLIGDEVSLSIDTSCPRCVVTTIAQLDLPTDLNILRTIAT
;
A
#
# COMPACT_ATOMS: atom_id res chain seq x y z
N VAL A 1 16.62 -16.76 -14.08
CA VAL A 1 15.64 -16.10 -14.95
C VAL A 1 15.75 -16.84 -16.28
N GLY A 2 14.75 -17.10 -17.01
CA GLY A 2 14.74 -17.95 -18.23
C GLY A 2 13.43 -18.73 -18.31
N ARG A 3 12.41 -18.26 -17.57
CA ARG A 3 11.06 -18.78 -17.68
C ARG A 3 10.27 -17.94 -18.68
N GLU A 4 9.50 -18.62 -19.52
CA GLU A 4 8.49 -17.97 -20.33
C GLU A 4 7.40 -17.41 -19.40
N VAL A 5 7.02 -16.15 -19.62
CA VAL A 5 5.97 -15.48 -18.85
C VAL A 5 4.90 -14.96 -19.79
N LEU A 6 3.66 -15.09 -19.39
CA LEU A 6 2.51 -14.59 -20.11
C LEU A 6 1.99 -13.32 -19.43
N LEU A 7 1.88 -12.24 -20.17
CA LEU A 7 1.18 -11.04 -19.70
C LEU A 7 -0.32 -11.23 -19.90
N ILE A 8 -1.07 -11.15 -18.82
CA ILE A 8 -2.53 -11.26 -18.82
C ILE A 8 -3.18 -9.92 -18.46
N THR A 9 -4.34 -9.64 -19.01
CA THR A 9 -5.09 -8.39 -18.80
C THR A 9 -6.24 -8.52 -17.82
N SER A 10 -6.51 -9.73 -17.35
CA SER A 10 -7.54 -10.01 -16.35
C SER A 10 -7.05 -11.10 -15.39
N ALA A 11 -7.47 -11.01 -14.14
CA ALA A 11 -7.16 -12.04 -13.16
C ALA A 11 -7.78 -13.39 -13.57
N PRO A 12 -7.08 -14.51 -13.34
CA PRO A 12 -7.65 -15.85 -13.56
C PRO A 12 -8.81 -16.11 -12.59
N GLU A 13 -9.66 -17.11 -12.92
CA GLU A 13 -10.81 -17.46 -12.08
C GLU A 13 -10.43 -17.93 -10.67
N ALA A 14 -9.26 -18.59 -10.55
CA ALA A 14 -8.72 -19.05 -9.28
C ALA A 14 -7.27 -18.53 -9.11
N PRO A 15 -7.09 -17.25 -8.81
CA PRO A 15 -5.77 -16.69 -8.65
C PRO A 15 -5.07 -17.25 -7.41
N SER A 16 -3.76 -17.46 -7.52
CA SER A 16 -2.91 -17.78 -6.38
C SER A 16 -1.70 -16.86 -6.38
N LEU A 17 -1.28 -16.45 -5.21
CA LEU A 17 -0.06 -15.69 -4.99
C LEU A 17 0.99 -16.61 -4.36
N ASP A 18 2.11 -16.76 -5.02
CA ASP A 18 3.27 -17.48 -4.53
C ASP A 18 4.33 -16.46 -4.10
N GLN A 19 4.48 -16.27 -2.79
CA GLN A 19 5.43 -15.34 -2.20
C GLN A 19 6.68 -16.08 -1.75
N TYR A 20 7.83 -15.54 -2.10
CA TYR A 20 9.13 -16.08 -1.73
C TYR A 20 10.01 -14.99 -1.09
N TRP A 21 10.51 -15.25 0.10
CA TRP A 21 11.45 -14.38 0.82
C TRP A 21 12.84 -15.00 0.79
N SER A 22 13.71 -14.47 -0.04
CA SER A 22 15.07 -14.96 -0.24
C SER A 22 15.99 -14.77 0.99
N ASP A 23 15.62 -13.87 1.89
CA ASP A 23 16.33 -13.52 3.12
C ASP A 23 15.88 -14.35 4.34
N ILE A 24 14.89 -15.22 4.17
CA ILE A 24 14.42 -16.14 5.19
C ILE A 24 14.85 -17.56 4.81
N GLU A 25 15.62 -18.22 5.67
CA GLU A 25 16.03 -19.60 5.47
C GLU A 25 14.97 -20.60 5.99
N GLY A 26 14.85 -21.75 5.31
CA GLY A 26 13.99 -22.84 5.71
C GLY A 26 12.61 -22.85 5.06
N ALA A 27 11.70 -23.65 5.62
CA ALA A 27 10.36 -23.88 5.06
C ALA A 27 9.42 -22.66 5.14
N LEU A 28 9.77 -21.65 5.94
CA LEU A 28 8.99 -20.41 6.13
C LEU A 28 9.29 -19.33 5.08
N ASN A 29 10.20 -19.62 4.15
CA ASN A 29 10.58 -18.64 3.11
C ASN A 29 9.61 -18.57 1.94
N ARG A 30 8.55 -19.36 1.95
CA ARG A 30 7.55 -19.42 0.88
C ARG A 30 6.15 -19.57 1.44
N GLU A 31 5.24 -18.77 0.94
CA GLU A 31 3.81 -18.85 1.22
C GLU A 31 3.04 -18.87 -0.09
N VAL A 32 2.05 -19.75 -0.19
CA VAL A 32 1.12 -19.80 -1.31
C VAL A 32 -0.25 -19.41 -0.82
N ILE A 33 -0.71 -18.22 -1.21
CA ILE A 33 -2.03 -17.70 -0.87
C ILE A 33 -2.98 -18.10 -2.00
N THR A 34 -3.92 -18.99 -1.70
CA THR A 34 -4.89 -19.51 -2.68
C THR A 34 -6.27 -18.86 -2.59
N GLN A 35 -6.52 -18.05 -1.55
CA GLN A 35 -7.77 -17.31 -1.36
C GLN A 35 -7.51 -15.82 -1.47
N LEU A 36 -7.43 -15.32 -2.70
CA LEU A 36 -7.36 -13.89 -2.97
C LEU A 36 -8.78 -13.38 -3.23
N PHE A 37 -9.29 -12.58 -2.30
CA PHE A 37 -10.60 -11.94 -2.45
C PHE A 37 -10.48 -10.71 -3.36
N MET A 38 -10.41 -10.94 -4.66
CA MET A 38 -10.37 -9.87 -5.65
C MET A 38 -11.67 -9.89 -6.47
N PRO A 39 -12.26 -8.74 -6.77
CA PRO A 39 -13.31 -8.66 -7.77
C PRO A 39 -12.79 -9.18 -9.12
N SER A 40 -13.64 -9.90 -9.86
CA SER A 40 -13.28 -10.44 -11.18
C SER A 40 -12.71 -9.34 -12.08
N GLY A 41 -11.62 -9.63 -12.78
CA GLY A 41 -10.98 -8.68 -13.67
C GLY A 41 -10.07 -7.65 -13.00
N THR A 42 -9.74 -7.81 -11.71
CA THR A 42 -8.87 -6.90 -10.98
C THR A 42 -7.61 -7.59 -10.46
N PHE A 43 -6.62 -6.77 -10.06
CA PHE A 43 -5.33 -7.23 -9.53
C PHE A 43 -4.99 -6.50 -8.22
N PHE A 44 -5.95 -6.37 -7.31
CA PHE A 44 -5.70 -5.75 -6.02
C PHE A 44 -5.01 -6.73 -5.07
N ASP A 45 -4.00 -6.26 -4.34
CA ASP A 45 -3.32 -7.07 -3.32
C ASP A 45 -4.20 -7.30 -2.09
N SER A 46 -5.01 -6.30 -1.74
CA SER A 46 -5.86 -6.30 -0.56
C SER A 46 -7.18 -5.59 -0.86
N CYS A 47 -7.24 -4.27 -0.64
CA CYS A 47 -8.43 -3.47 -0.90
C CYS A 47 -8.34 -2.77 -2.27
N PRO A 48 -9.48 -2.53 -2.94
CA PRO A 48 -9.51 -1.87 -4.24
C PRO A 48 -9.10 -0.40 -4.20
N ILE A 49 -9.26 0.25 -3.04
CA ILE A 49 -8.98 1.68 -2.84
C ILE A 49 -8.06 1.84 -1.64
N HIS A 50 -6.99 2.62 -1.83
CA HIS A 50 -6.07 3.06 -0.80
C HIS A 50 -6.12 4.59 -0.71
N ALA A 51 -6.32 5.11 0.49
CA ALA A 51 -6.29 6.53 0.79
C ALA A 51 -5.16 6.87 1.78
N ILE A 52 -4.58 8.06 1.66
CA ILE A 52 -3.60 8.61 2.59
C ILE A 52 -3.78 10.12 2.68
N THR A 53 -3.38 10.74 3.79
CA THR A 53 -3.44 12.19 3.93
C THR A 53 -2.09 12.87 3.65
N THR A 54 -2.15 14.12 3.21
CA THR A 54 -0.96 14.96 3.03
C THR A 54 -0.27 15.26 4.36
N THR A 55 -1.04 15.36 5.46
CA THR A 55 -0.52 15.61 6.80
C THR A 55 0.26 14.42 7.36
N THR A 56 -0.16 13.18 7.06
CA THR A 56 0.60 11.97 7.39
C THR A 56 1.94 11.95 6.66
N LEU A 57 1.95 12.25 5.34
CA LEU A 57 3.20 12.32 4.58
C LEU A 57 4.14 13.41 5.12
N ALA A 58 3.59 14.58 5.46
CA ALA A 58 4.35 15.68 6.05
C ALA A 58 4.91 15.31 7.43
N GLN A 59 4.17 14.56 8.25
CA GLN A 59 4.64 14.10 9.55
C GLN A 59 5.76 13.05 9.41
N LEU A 60 5.63 12.10 8.49
CA LEU A 60 6.72 11.15 8.19
C LEU A 60 7.99 11.87 7.74
N LYS A 61 7.84 12.94 6.94
CA LYS A 61 8.97 13.79 6.53
C LYS A 61 9.60 14.55 7.71
N LYS A 62 8.83 14.94 8.72
CA LYS A 62 9.37 15.56 9.96
C LYS A 62 10.14 14.51 10.79
N ILE A 63 9.66 13.26 10.85
CA ILE A 63 10.33 12.17 11.59
C ILE A 63 11.66 11.79 10.91
N TYR A 64 11.67 11.70 9.60
CA TYR A 64 12.88 11.39 8.81
C TYR A 64 13.05 12.43 7.69
N PRO A 65 13.75 13.55 7.97
CA PRO A 65 13.89 14.69 7.04
C PRO A 65 14.58 14.37 5.72
N GLU A 66 15.47 13.41 5.68
CA GLU A 66 16.17 12.96 4.47
C GLU A 66 15.28 12.12 3.57
N GLY A 67 14.27 11.45 4.12
CA GLY A 67 13.36 10.56 3.40
C GLY A 67 12.47 11.32 2.41
N ALA A 68 12.27 10.75 1.23
CA ALA A 68 11.32 11.27 0.24
C ALA A 68 9.99 10.55 0.40
N PHE A 69 9.08 11.12 1.21
CA PHE A 69 7.73 10.60 1.47
C PHE A 69 6.73 11.12 0.43
N GLU A 70 7.06 10.94 -0.84
CA GLU A 70 6.20 11.34 -1.95
C GLU A 70 5.02 10.37 -2.11
N PRO A 71 3.82 10.86 -2.50
CA PRO A 71 2.65 10.01 -2.68
C PRO A 71 2.88 8.80 -3.58
N CYS A 72 3.71 8.92 -4.61
CA CYS A 72 4.00 7.84 -5.56
C CYS A 72 4.60 6.60 -4.87
N ARG A 73 5.37 6.76 -3.78
CA ARG A 73 5.90 5.61 -3.02
C ARG A 73 4.80 4.78 -2.38
N PHE A 74 3.70 5.42 -2.02
CA PHE A 74 2.57 4.80 -1.33
C PHE A 74 1.49 4.33 -2.29
N ARG A 75 1.48 4.85 -3.52
CA ARG A 75 0.52 4.50 -4.58
C ARG A 75 -0.95 4.64 -4.13
N PRO A 76 -1.35 5.75 -3.51
CA PRO A 76 -2.74 5.91 -3.11
C PRO A 76 -3.62 6.16 -4.34
N ASN A 77 -4.87 5.69 -4.25
CA ASN A 77 -5.92 6.09 -5.19
C ASN A 77 -6.51 7.45 -4.82
N ILE A 78 -6.51 7.76 -3.51
CA ILE A 78 -7.08 8.99 -2.97
C ILE A 78 -6.04 9.65 -2.06
N LEU A 79 -5.64 10.87 -2.40
CA LEU A 79 -4.82 11.73 -1.54
C LEU A 79 -5.74 12.80 -0.95
N ILE A 80 -5.77 12.89 0.38
CA ILE A 80 -6.66 13.78 1.11
C ILE A 80 -5.85 14.87 1.77
N GLU A 81 -6.25 16.11 1.59
CA GLU A 81 -5.74 17.25 2.35
C GLU A 81 -6.73 17.59 3.47
N PRO A 82 -6.40 17.29 4.75
CA PRO A 82 -7.24 17.65 5.86
C PRO A 82 -7.34 19.17 6.04
N LYS A 83 -8.50 19.66 6.51
CA LYS A 83 -8.68 21.08 6.85
C LYS A 83 -7.78 21.52 8.00
N ASP A 84 -7.54 20.62 8.95
CA ASP A 84 -6.60 20.80 10.06
C ASP A 84 -5.23 20.25 9.63
N SER A 85 -4.32 21.16 9.32
CA SER A 85 -2.96 20.82 8.89
C SER A 85 -2.08 20.25 10.00
N GLU A 86 -2.48 20.36 11.25
CA GLU A 86 -1.76 19.79 12.40
C GLU A 86 -2.22 18.37 12.73
N ALA A 87 -3.35 17.94 12.16
CA ALA A 87 -3.86 16.58 12.35
C ALA A 87 -3.02 15.57 11.59
N THR A 88 -2.28 14.72 12.30
CA THR A 88 -1.40 13.69 11.73
C THR A 88 -1.92 12.29 12.04
N PHE A 89 -1.68 11.35 11.12
CA PHE A 89 -2.11 9.95 11.25
C PHE A 89 -3.60 9.79 11.56
N ILE A 90 -4.42 10.72 11.08
CA ILE A 90 -5.87 10.70 11.35
C ILE A 90 -6.56 9.48 10.73
N GLU A 91 -5.95 8.90 9.70
CA GLU A 91 -6.41 7.70 9.01
C GLU A 91 -6.55 6.49 9.96
N ASP A 92 -5.74 6.42 11.01
CA ASP A 92 -5.80 5.34 11.99
C ASP A 92 -7.15 5.29 12.70
N GLY A 93 -7.77 6.46 12.89
CA GLY A 93 -9.11 6.58 13.47
C GLY A 93 -10.26 6.29 12.50
N TRP A 94 -9.98 6.01 11.23
CA TRP A 94 -11.02 5.77 10.22
C TRP A 94 -11.42 4.31 10.08
N VAL A 95 -10.61 3.38 10.54
CA VAL A 95 -10.89 1.94 10.46
C VAL A 95 -12.25 1.63 11.07
N SER A 96 -13.03 0.79 10.41
CA SER A 96 -14.41 0.44 10.73
C SER A 96 -15.40 1.60 10.60
N ARG A 97 -15.04 2.67 9.92
CA ARG A 97 -15.92 3.81 9.62
C ARG A 97 -16.22 3.89 8.12
N LYS A 98 -17.14 4.80 7.79
CA LYS A 98 -17.48 5.13 6.42
C LYS A 98 -16.92 6.50 6.05
N MET A 99 -16.33 6.59 4.87
CA MET A 99 -15.94 7.84 4.23
C MET A 99 -17.00 8.19 3.20
N LEU A 100 -17.57 9.39 3.31
CA LEU A 100 -18.52 9.92 2.34
C LEU A 100 -17.77 10.89 1.42
N ILE A 101 -17.97 10.74 0.12
CA ILE A 101 -17.39 11.61 -0.90
C ILE A 101 -18.56 12.18 -1.71
N GLY A 102 -18.83 13.48 -1.51
CA GLY A 102 -20.06 14.10 -2.01
C GLY A 102 -21.29 13.44 -1.41
N ASP A 103 -22.36 13.43 -2.19
CA ASP A 103 -23.67 12.93 -1.75
C ASP A 103 -23.94 11.48 -2.16
N GLU A 104 -23.11 10.91 -3.06
CA GLU A 104 -23.44 9.63 -3.72
C GLU A 104 -22.46 8.51 -3.37
N VAL A 105 -21.19 8.81 -3.02
CA VAL A 105 -20.15 7.79 -2.82
C VAL A 105 -19.93 7.55 -1.33
N SER A 106 -20.06 6.28 -0.93
CA SER A 106 -19.76 5.83 0.42
C SER A 106 -18.77 4.68 0.37
N LEU A 107 -17.59 4.87 0.98
CA LEU A 107 -16.54 3.87 1.09
C LEU A 107 -16.48 3.34 2.51
N SER A 108 -16.44 2.03 2.69
CA SER A 108 -16.12 1.40 3.97
C SER A 108 -14.61 1.35 4.14
N ILE A 109 -14.12 1.73 5.30
CA ILE A 109 -12.69 1.64 5.64
C ILE A 109 -12.50 0.40 6.50
N ASP A 110 -12.00 -0.66 5.89
CA ASP A 110 -11.98 -1.97 6.49
C ASP A 110 -10.73 -2.20 7.35
N THR A 111 -9.58 -1.69 6.90
CA THR A 111 -8.30 -1.93 7.58
C THR A 111 -7.29 -0.84 7.26
N SER A 112 -6.28 -0.72 8.12
CA SER A 112 -5.05 0.01 7.81
C SER A 112 -4.31 -0.71 6.68
N CYS A 113 -3.66 0.06 5.80
CA CYS A 113 -2.91 -0.50 4.68
C CYS A 113 -1.51 -0.96 5.15
N PRO A 114 -1.24 -2.26 5.28
CA PRO A 114 0.10 -2.73 5.63
C PRO A 114 1.08 -2.32 4.53
N ARG A 115 2.25 -1.86 4.94
CA ARG A 115 3.28 -1.40 4.00
C ARG A 115 4.36 -2.46 3.84
N CYS A 116 4.78 -2.69 2.62
CA CYS A 116 5.83 -3.65 2.27
C CYS A 116 7.06 -2.95 1.69
N VAL A 117 8.05 -3.72 1.33
CA VAL A 117 9.33 -3.25 0.76
C VAL A 117 9.16 -2.37 -0.50
N VAL A 118 8.03 -2.46 -1.20
CA VAL A 118 7.75 -1.64 -2.40
C VAL A 118 7.88 -0.15 -2.13
N THR A 119 7.57 0.31 -0.91
CA THR A 119 7.74 1.72 -0.53
C THR A 119 9.20 2.17 -0.47
N THR A 120 10.15 1.24 -0.40
CA THR A 120 11.59 1.52 -0.27
C THR A 120 12.37 1.45 -1.56
N ILE A 121 11.84 0.80 -2.60
CA ILE A 121 12.55 0.65 -3.88
C ILE A 121 12.58 1.95 -4.68
N ALA A 122 13.50 2.03 -5.61
CA ALA A 122 13.56 3.15 -6.54
C ALA A 122 12.27 3.25 -7.36
N GLN A 123 11.71 4.46 -7.46
CA GLN A 123 10.48 4.75 -8.21
C GLN A 123 10.61 6.11 -8.89
N LEU A 124 10.42 6.16 -10.20
CA LEU A 124 10.64 7.40 -10.96
C LEU A 124 12.03 8.00 -10.64
N ASP A 125 12.06 9.23 -10.18
CA ASP A 125 13.29 9.94 -9.79
C ASP A 125 13.69 9.71 -8.31
N LEU A 126 12.92 8.90 -7.56
CA LEU A 126 13.19 8.61 -6.15
C LEU A 126 14.15 7.43 -6.01
N PRO A 127 15.23 7.58 -5.25
CA PRO A 127 16.19 6.49 -5.02
C PRO A 127 15.62 5.42 -4.08
N THR A 128 16.27 4.25 -4.05
CA THR A 128 16.03 3.24 -3.01
C THR A 128 16.39 3.80 -1.64
N ASP A 129 15.47 3.66 -0.68
CA ASP A 129 15.68 4.10 0.71
C ASP A 129 14.94 3.17 1.69
N LEU A 130 15.70 2.30 2.36
CA LEU A 130 15.18 1.33 3.33
C LEU A 130 14.61 1.98 4.59
N ASN A 131 15.03 3.21 4.92
CA ASN A 131 14.54 3.91 6.10
C ASN A 131 13.09 4.40 5.95
N ILE A 132 12.59 4.51 4.72
CA ILE A 132 11.18 4.82 4.48
C ILE A 132 10.27 3.83 5.23
N LEU A 133 10.46 2.52 5.01
CA LEU A 133 9.64 1.50 5.68
C LEU A 133 9.89 1.45 7.18
N ARG A 134 11.13 1.63 7.63
CA ARG A 134 11.46 1.68 9.06
C ARG A 134 10.74 2.83 9.77
N THR A 135 10.69 4.01 9.13
CA THR A 135 10.00 5.18 9.68
C THR A 135 8.48 4.97 9.78
N ILE A 136 7.89 4.24 8.84
CA ILE A 136 6.45 3.95 8.85
C ILE A 136 6.10 2.92 9.94
N ALA A 137 7.03 2.04 10.28
CA ALA A 137 6.83 0.96 11.25
C ALA A 137 7.07 1.38 12.72
N THR A 138 7.49 2.62 12.97
CA THR A 138 7.68 3.18 14.33
C THR A 138 6.44 3.86 14.85
#